data_f8aed15528e198c65931ceb6e0af9010
#
_entry.id   f8aed15528e198c65931ceb6e0af9010
#
_cell.length_a   1.000
_cell.length_b   1.000
_cell.length_c   1.000
_cell.angle_alpha   90.00
_cell.angle_beta   90.00
_cell.angle_gamma   90.00
#
_symmetry.space_group_name_H-M   'P 1'
#
loop_
_entity.id
_entity.type
_entity.pdbx_description
1 polymer ?
#
loop_
_entity_poly.entity_id
_entity_poly.type
_entity_poly.pdbx_seq_one_letter_code
_entity_poly.pdbx_strand_id
1 'polypeptide(L)'
;MITREFTAQINDKDVNFIVRSPSINDQKEASKVYNQTFSDAIKAKAIIRAKIDELLKEQGLWDDDKQDKFTDLQSQILERERKLAKGGIPLSQAKSIALEMRDLRAKVRELIGVKTNLDNLTAEGQADNARFNYLVSSCTVYKDNNQPYFSSMEDYLTRSTDIVAIKGAQTLANMIYGLDNDYESNLPENKFLKQFKFIDSKLRLINKEGKLVDEEGRLVDEFGRFIDSDGKY
;
A
#
# COMPACT_ATOMS: atom_id res chain seq x y z
N MET A 1 6.46 19.20 16.02
CA MET A 1 5.40 18.58 15.21
C MET A 1 6.08 17.97 14.00
N ILE A 2 5.91 16.67 13.75
CA ILE A 2 6.50 16.00 12.57
C ILE A 2 5.64 16.36 11.38
N THR A 3 6.27 16.72 10.25
CA THR A 3 5.58 17.03 9.00
C THR A 3 6.24 16.29 7.84
N ARG A 4 5.45 15.91 6.84
CA ARG A 4 5.94 15.38 5.56
C ARG A 4 5.32 16.18 4.43
N GLU A 5 6.14 16.49 3.43
CA GLU A 5 5.73 17.29 2.27
C GLU A 5 5.45 16.39 1.07
N PHE A 6 4.53 16.84 0.22
CA PHE A 6 4.35 16.29 -1.11
C PHE A 6 3.87 17.38 -2.08
N THR A 7 4.10 17.16 -3.37
CA THR A 7 3.62 18.03 -4.45
C THR A 7 2.53 17.33 -5.22
N ALA A 8 1.46 18.04 -5.55
CA ALA A 8 0.40 17.54 -6.43
C ALA A 8 0.08 18.59 -7.50
N GLN A 9 -0.29 18.10 -8.69
CA GLN A 9 -0.71 18.94 -9.80
C GLN A 9 -2.20 19.26 -9.69
N ILE A 10 -2.54 20.54 -9.62
CA ILE A 10 -3.91 21.06 -9.61
C ILE A 10 -4.04 22.06 -10.74
N ASN A 11 -4.93 21.82 -11.71
CA ASN A 11 -5.12 22.67 -12.88
C ASN A 11 -3.79 23.02 -13.58
N ASP A 12 -2.99 22.00 -13.86
CA ASP A 12 -1.66 22.07 -14.51
C ASP A 12 -0.61 22.90 -13.74
N LYS A 13 -0.84 23.18 -12.46
CA LYS A 13 0.12 23.86 -11.58
C LYS A 13 0.56 22.95 -10.45
N ASP A 14 1.85 22.92 -10.20
CA ASP A 14 2.41 22.22 -9.04
C ASP A 14 2.10 22.99 -7.75
N VAL A 15 1.37 22.36 -6.84
CA VAL A 15 1.03 22.91 -5.53
C VAL A 15 1.68 22.04 -4.46
N ASN A 16 2.30 22.70 -3.47
CA ASN A 16 2.97 22.03 -2.37
C ASN A 16 2.05 21.89 -1.16
N PHE A 17 2.01 20.69 -0.61
CA PHE A 17 1.22 20.32 0.55
C PHE A 17 2.11 19.80 1.68
N ILE A 18 1.59 19.90 2.89
CA ILE A 18 2.16 19.30 4.09
C ILE A 18 1.11 18.39 4.72
N VAL A 19 1.51 17.19 5.11
CA VAL A 19 0.77 16.40 6.08
C VAL A 19 1.45 16.58 7.43
N ARG A 20 0.71 17.11 8.39
CA ARG A 20 1.20 17.30 9.76
C ARG A 20 0.80 16.14 10.67
N SER A 21 1.60 15.86 11.70
CA SER A 21 1.19 14.94 12.75
C SER A 21 -0.11 15.42 13.40
N PRO A 22 -1.06 14.50 13.68
CA PRO A 22 -2.28 14.84 14.41
C PRO A 22 -1.98 15.47 15.75
N SER A 23 -2.59 16.61 16.04
CA SER A 23 -2.55 17.24 17.39
C SER A 23 -3.42 16.45 18.37
N ILE A 24 -3.31 16.77 19.65
CA ILE A 24 -4.17 16.19 20.69
C ILE A 24 -5.65 16.47 20.40
N ASN A 25 -5.96 17.66 19.86
CA ASN A 25 -7.32 18.00 19.50
C ASN A 25 -7.81 17.20 18.29
N ASP A 26 -6.99 17.02 17.25
CA ASP A 26 -7.33 16.18 16.11
C ASP A 26 -7.62 14.74 16.56
N GLN A 27 -6.81 14.19 17.47
CA GLN A 27 -7.01 12.84 18.00
C GLN A 27 -8.29 12.72 18.82
N LYS A 28 -8.66 13.75 19.61
CA LYS A 28 -9.93 13.77 20.36
C LYS A 28 -11.13 13.77 19.42
N GLU A 29 -11.11 14.62 18.41
CA GLU A 29 -12.22 14.66 17.43
C GLU A 29 -12.26 13.38 16.59
N ALA A 30 -11.11 12.86 16.16
CA ALA A 30 -11.04 11.56 15.49
C ALA A 30 -11.60 10.41 16.33
N SER A 31 -11.37 10.44 17.67
CA SER A 31 -11.95 9.46 18.60
C SER A 31 -13.46 9.59 18.72
N LYS A 32 -14.00 10.81 18.64
CA LYS A 32 -15.48 11.01 18.61
C LYS A 32 -16.08 10.43 17.33
N VAL A 33 -15.43 10.69 16.18
CA VAL A 33 -15.85 10.11 14.88
C VAL A 33 -15.82 8.59 14.94
N TYR A 34 -14.74 7.99 15.50
CA TYR A 34 -14.66 6.55 15.71
C TYR A 34 -15.85 6.03 16.53
N ASN A 35 -16.09 6.61 17.72
CA ASN A 35 -17.13 6.16 18.62
C ASN A 35 -18.53 6.27 18.01
N GLN A 36 -18.79 7.36 17.29
CA GLN A 36 -20.06 7.55 16.59
C GLN A 36 -20.25 6.50 15.48
N THR A 37 -19.25 6.33 14.61
CA THR A 37 -19.31 5.35 13.53
C THR A 37 -19.45 3.93 14.06
N PHE A 38 -18.69 3.57 15.10
CA PHE A 38 -18.81 2.27 15.76
C PHE A 38 -20.23 2.02 16.30
N SER A 39 -20.78 3.01 17.04
CA SER A 39 -22.15 2.91 17.58
C SER A 39 -23.18 2.72 16.46
N ASP A 40 -23.05 3.47 15.37
CA ASP A 40 -23.99 3.40 14.25
C ASP A 40 -23.84 2.07 13.48
N ALA A 41 -22.62 1.56 13.32
CA ALA A 41 -22.37 0.24 12.74
C ALA A 41 -22.99 -0.88 13.60
N ILE A 42 -22.87 -0.82 14.94
CA ILE A 42 -23.52 -1.77 15.84
C ILE A 42 -25.04 -1.71 15.73
N LYS A 43 -25.64 -0.50 15.68
CA LYS A 43 -27.09 -0.35 15.46
C LYS A 43 -27.54 -0.94 14.13
N ALA A 44 -26.69 -0.80 13.10
CA ALA A 44 -26.89 -1.41 11.76
C ALA A 44 -26.61 -2.92 11.72
N LYS A 45 -26.29 -3.54 12.88
CA LYS A 45 -25.96 -4.97 13.01
C LYS A 45 -24.69 -5.40 12.26
N ALA A 46 -23.72 -4.51 12.13
CA ALA A 46 -22.42 -4.88 11.61
C ALA A 46 -21.73 -5.91 12.53
N ILE A 47 -20.97 -6.80 11.92
CA ILE A 47 -20.21 -7.82 12.66
C ILE A 47 -19.10 -7.12 13.44
N ILE A 48 -18.83 -7.58 14.67
CA ILE A 48 -17.66 -7.16 15.44
C ILE A 48 -16.42 -7.98 15.01
N ARG A 49 -15.24 -7.36 15.05
CA ARG A 49 -13.95 -7.97 14.64
C ARG A 49 -13.69 -9.30 15.35
N ALA A 50 -14.05 -9.44 16.62
CA ALA A 50 -13.88 -10.67 17.37
C ALA A 50 -14.61 -11.89 16.79
N LYS A 51 -15.67 -11.68 15.97
CA LYS A 51 -16.43 -12.75 15.33
C LYS A 51 -16.04 -12.98 13.86
N ILE A 52 -15.10 -12.18 13.34
CA ILE A 52 -14.77 -12.27 11.92
C ILE A 52 -14.09 -13.60 11.57
N ASP A 53 -13.22 -14.11 12.44
CA ASP A 53 -12.50 -15.37 12.18
C ASP A 53 -13.45 -16.57 12.17
N GLU A 54 -14.48 -16.59 13.02
CA GLU A 54 -15.54 -17.62 13.01
C GLU A 54 -16.33 -17.57 11.69
N LEU A 55 -16.77 -16.36 11.29
CA LEU A 55 -17.49 -16.16 10.04
C LEU A 55 -16.65 -16.57 8.82
N LEU A 56 -15.39 -16.17 8.80
CA LEU A 56 -14.46 -16.51 7.73
C LEU A 56 -14.32 -18.02 7.56
N LYS A 57 -14.26 -18.76 8.68
CA LYS A 57 -14.17 -20.21 8.71
C LYS A 57 -15.49 -20.86 8.26
N GLU A 58 -16.64 -20.39 8.78
CA GLU A 58 -17.97 -20.88 8.38
C GLU A 58 -18.26 -20.66 6.90
N GLN A 59 -17.81 -19.53 6.34
CA GLN A 59 -18.01 -19.20 4.92
C GLN A 59 -16.93 -19.82 4.00
N GLY A 60 -15.96 -20.56 4.54
CA GLY A 60 -14.84 -21.12 3.77
C GLY A 60 -13.94 -20.05 3.12
N LEU A 61 -14.00 -18.81 3.62
CA LEU A 61 -13.20 -17.70 3.11
C LEU A 61 -11.79 -17.68 3.69
N TRP A 62 -11.62 -18.14 4.94
CA TRP A 62 -10.35 -18.36 5.59
C TRP A 62 -10.44 -19.58 6.51
N ASP A 63 -9.89 -20.67 6.04
CA ASP A 63 -9.84 -21.98 6.72
C ASP A 63 -8.40 -22.33 7.11
N ASP A 64 -8.22 -23.50 7.71
CA ASP A 64 -6.92 -23.98 8.14
C ASP A 64 -5.98 -24.19 6.93
N ASP A 65 -6.50 -24.61 5.76
CA ASP A 65 -5.73 -24.78 4.52
C ASP A 65 -5.15 -23.44 4.02
N LYS A 66 -5.95 -22.37 4.09
CA LYS A 66 -5.48 -21.02 3.71
C LYS A 66 -4.47 -20.46 4.70
N GLN A 67 -4.65 -20.75 5.99
CA GLN A 67 -3.68 -20.39 7.02
C GLN A 67 -2.36 -21.14 6.81
N ASP A 68 -2.39 -22.41 6.49
CA ASP A 68 -1.20 -23.22 6.18
C ASP A 68 -0.51 -22.71 4.93
N LYS A 69 -1.29 -22.40 3.87
CA LYS A 69 -0.76 -21.78 2.65
C LYS A 69 -0.10 -20.44 2.91
N PHE A 70 -0.67 -19.59 3.77
CA PHE A 70 -0.06 -18.33 4.16
C PHE A 70 1.28 -18.54 4.86
N THR A 71 1.33 -19.48 5.82
CA THR A 71 2.55 -19.83 6.56
C THR A 71 3.63 -20.41 5.64
N ASP A 72 3.24 -21.26 4.69
CA ASP A 72 4.15 -21.83 3.69
C ASP A 72 4.73 -20.75 2.77
N LEU A 73 3.91 -19.84 2.25
CA LEU A 73 4.37 -18.72 1.43
C LEU A 73 5.39 -17.84 2.19
N GLN A 74 5.14 -17.55 3.47
CA GLN A 74 6.08 -16.80 4.29
C GLN A 74 7.41 -17.56 4.48
N SER A 75 7.34 -18.86 4.73
CA SER A 75 8.53 -19.72 4.87
C SER A 75 9.35 -19.76 3.58
N GLN A 76 8.70 -19.85 2.44
CA GLN A 76 9.32 -19.82 1.12
C GLN A 76 10.03 -18.48 0.85
N ILE A 77 9.42 -17.35 1.22
CA ILE A 77 10.04 -16.02 1.10
C ILE A 77 11.30 -15.97 1.96
N LEU A 78 11.22 -16.38 3.22
CA LEU A 78 12.35 -16.35 4.15
C LEU A 78 13.52 -17.25 3.69
N GLU A 79 13.23 -18.41 3.14
CA GLU A 79 14.24 -19.30 2.58
C GLU A 79 15.00 -18.65 1.40
N ARG A 80 14.26 -18.03 0.48
CA ARG A 80 14.81 -17.32 -0.68
C ARG A 80 15.61 -16.09 -0.26
N GLU A 81 15.12 -15.35 0.71
CA GLU A 81 15.83 -14.20 1.29
C GLU A 81 17.18 -14.63 1.87
N ARG A 82 17.22 -15.73 2.63
CA ARG A 82 18.47 -16.30 3.15
C ARG A 82 19.43 -16.74 2.04
N LYS A 83 18.92 -17.37 0.97
CA LYS A 83 19.73 -17.77 -0.19
C LYS A 83 20.32 -16.55 -0.90
N LEU A 84 19.50 -15.51 -1.12
CA LEU A 84 19.93 -14.27 -1.77
C LEU A 84 20.96 -13.52 -0.93
N ALA A 85 20.76 -13.44 0.40
CA ALA A 85 21.67 -12.78 1.33
C ALA A 85 23.03 -13.53 1.46
N LYS A 86 23.00 -14.87 1.44
CA LYS A 86 24.23 -15.68 1.50
C LYS A 86 25.11 -15.47 0.28
N GLY A 87 24.55 -15.25 -0.89
CA GLY A 87 25.27 -15.10 -2.13
C GLY A 87 25.97 -16.39 -2.58
N GLY A 88 27.02 -16.25 -3.42
CA GLY A 88 27.81 -17.39 -3.93
C GLY A 88 27.10 -18.19 -5.04
N ILE A 89 26.05 -17.64 -5.64
CA ILE A 89 25.30 -18.25 -6.73
C ILE A 89 25.42 -17.41 -8.01
N PRO A 90 25.23 -18.00 -9.20
CA PRO A 90 25.22 -17.26 -10.47
C PRO A 90 24.23 -16.12 -10.46
N LEU A 91 24.58 -14.98 -11.09
CA LEU A 91 23.73 -13.79 -11.13
C LEU A 91 22.35 -14.06 -11.76
N SER A 92 22.28 -14.94 -12.76
CA SER A 92 21.00 -15.36 -13.36
C SER A 92 20.10 -16.09 -12.36
N GLN A 93 20.68 -16.98 -11.56
CA GLN A 93 19.95 -17.69 -10.50
C GLN A 93 19.50 -16.73 -9.39
N ALA A 94 20.36 -15.79 -8.98
CA ALA A 94 20.00 -14.77 -8.00
C ALA A 94 18.85 -13.87 -8.51
N LYS A 95 18.85 -13.51 -9.83
CA LYS A 95 17.73 -12.79 -10.46
C LYS A 95 16.45 -13.60 -10.39
N SER A 96 16.47 -14.89 -10.73
CA SER A 96 15.29 -15.77 -10.65
C SER A 96 14.73 -15.81 -9.21
N ILE A 97 15.58 -16.01 -8.21
CA ILE A 97 15.18 -16.00 -6.79
C ILE A 97 14.51 -14.67 -6.40
N ALA A 98 15.05 -13.54 -6.84
CA ALA A 98 14.48 -12.23 -6.54
C ALA A 98 13.09 -12.03 -7.20
N LEU A 99 12.90 -12.51 -8.43
CA LEU A 99 11.60 -12.48 -9.12
C LEU A 99 10.59 -13.41 -8.43
N GLU A 100 11.00 -14.63 -8.08
CA GLU A 100 10.16 -15.54 -7.31
C GLU A 100 9.72 -14.95 -5.96
N MET A 101 10.58 -14.20 -5.27
CA MET A 101 10.21 -13.50 -4.03
C MET A 101 9.13 -12.44 -4.28
N ARG A 102 9.20 -11.69 -5.38
CA ARG A 102 8.16 -10.72 -5.77
C ARG A 102 6.81 -11.41 -6.01
N ASP A 103 6.82 -12.53 -6.73
CA ASP A 103 5.61 -13.33 -6.98
C ASP A 103 5.01 -13.89 -5.69
N LEU A 104 5.84 -14.47 -4.81
CA LEU A 104 5.40 -14.97 -3.51
C LEU A 104 4.79 -13.86 -2.65
N ARG A 105 5.38 -12.65 -2.61
CA ARG A 105 4.79 -11.52 -1.89
C ARG A 105 3.48 -11.05 -2.52
N ALA A 106 3.35 -11.10 -3.84
CA ALA A 106 2.07 -10.82 -4.52
C ALA A 106 0.99 -11.82 -4.11
N LYS A 107 1.31 -13.13 -4.09
CA LYS A 107 0.40 -14.18 -3.60
C LYS A 107 0.01 -14.01 -2.13
N VAL A 108 0.95 -13.61 -1.28
CA VAL A 108 0.66 -13.28 0.13
C VAL A 108 -0.32 -12.10 0.23
N ARG A 109 -0.09 -11.01 -0.55
CA ARG A 109 -1.00 -9.85 -0.56
C ARG A 109 -2.40 -10.22 -1.03
N GLU A 110 -2.51 -11.02 -2.08
CA GLU A 110 -3.79 -11.49 -2.61
C GLU A 110 -4.54 -12.33 -1.55
N LEU A 111 -3.83 -13.27 -0.93
CA LEU A 111 -4.41 -14.14 0.09
C LEU A 111 -4.92 -13.36 1.31
N ILE A 112 -4.11 -12.39 1.82
CA ILE A 112 -4.49 -11.54 2.96
C ILE A 112 -5.58 -10.55 2.57
N GLY A 113 -5.61 -10.11 1.31
CA GLY A 113 -6.58 -9.13 0.82
C GLY A 113 -8.02 -9.52 1.12
N VAL A 114 -8.35 -10.80 1.03
CA VAL A 114 -9.68 -11.33 1.39
C VAL A 114 -10.01 -11.02 2.86
N LYS A 115 -9.08 -11.33 3.78
CA LYS A 115 -9.27 -11.09 5.22
C LYS A 115 -9.35 -9.59 5.54
N THR A 116 -8.50 -8.77 4.92
CA THR A 116 -8.47 -7.31 5.11
C THR A 116 -9.75 -6.65 4.60
N ASN A 117 -10.26 -7.07 3.44
CA ASN A 117 -11.50 -6.54 2.89
C ASN A 117 -12.70 -6.82 3.80
N LEU A 118 -12.74 -7.98 4.44
CA LEU A 118 -13.81 -8.32 5.37
C LEU A 118 -13.67 -7.59 6.71
N ASP A 119 -12.44 -7.33 7.18
CA ASP A 119 -12.23 -6.50 8.36
C ASP A 119 -12.82 -5.09 8.18
N ASN A 120 -12.72 -4.50 7.00
CA ASN A 120 -13.31 -3.21 6.68
C ASN A 120 -14.86 -3.18 6.81
N LEU A 121 -15.52 -4.34 6.79
CA LEU A 121 -16.97 -4.47 6.99
C LEU A 121 -17.36 -4.61 8.45
N THR A 122 -16.41 -4.84 9.36
CA THR A 122 -16.68 -4.90 10.80
C THR A 122 -17.02 -3.53 11.36
N ALA A 123 -17.68 -3.49 12.51
CA ALA A 123 -17.97 -2.24 13.20
C ALA A 123 -16.68 -1.47 13.55
N GLU A 124 -15.64 -2.18 14.00
CA GLU A 124 -14.32 -1.62 14.29
C GLU A 124 -13.62 -1.12 13.01
N GLY A 125 -13.65 -1.90 11.92
CA GLY A 125 -13.03 -1.53 10.65
C GLY A 125 -13.66 -0.28 10.03
N GLN A 126 -15.01 -0.18 10.06
CA GLN A 126 -15.71 1.03 9.62
C GLN A 126 -15.33 2.24 10.47
N ALA A 127 -15.27 2.07 11.80
CA ALA A 127 -14.89 3.14 12.73
C ALA A 127 -13.41 3.56 12.57
N ASP A 128 -12.49 2.60 12.37
CA ASP A 128 -11.07 2.88 12.10
C ASP A 128 -10.90 3.66 10.79
N ASN A 129 -11.63 3.29 9.73
CA ASN A 129 -11.62 4.00 8.45
C ASN A 129 -12.16 5.43 8.60
N ALA A 130 -13.26 5.62 9.31
CA ALA A 130 -13.83 6.95 9.55
C ALA A 130 -12.86 7.84 10.36
N ARG A 131 -12.24 7.29 11.40
CA ARG A 131 -11.18 7.96 12.17
C ARG A 131 -10.01 8.38 11.28
N PHE A 132 -9.53 7.49 10.43
CA PHE A 132 -8.42 7.78 9.52
C PHE A 132 -8.81 8.87 8.50
N ASN A 133 -9.99 8.79 7.90
CA ASN A 133 -10.49 9.78 6.95
C ASN A 133 -10.59 11.17 7.58
N TYR A 134 -11.07 11.26 8.83
CA TYR A 134 -11.06 12.51 9.58
C TYR A 134 -9.65 13.07 9.76
N LEU A 135 -8.68 12.22 10.14
CA LEU A 135 -7.30 12.64 10.31
C LEU A 135 -6.67 13.09 8.98
N VAL A 136 -6.96 12.44 7.86
CA VAL A 136 -6.47 12.90 6.54
C VAL A 136 -7.01 14.29 6.23
N SER A 137 -8.33 14.50 6.41
CA SER A 137 -8.96 15.79 6.10
C SER A 137 -8.40 16.94 6.96
N SER A 138 -8.15 16.69 8.25
CA SER A 138 -7.68 17.71 9.19
C SER A 138 -6.17 17.95 9.15
N CYS A 139 -5.38 16.94 8.73
CA CYS A 139 -3.91 17.01 8.76
C CYS A 139 -3.28 17.38 7.40
N THR A 140 -4.04 17.36 6.29
CA THR A 140 -3.55 17.76 4.97
C THR A 140 -3.78 19.25 4.76
N VAL A 141 -2.69 20.02 4.68
CA VAL A 141 -2.71 21.49 4.63
C VAL A 141 -1.88 22.02 3.46
N TYR A 142 -2.20 23.22 2.99
CA TYR A 142 -1.34 23.95 2.05
C TYR A 142 -0.01 24.33 2.73
N LYS A 143 1.12 24.18 2.02
CA LYS A 143 2.44 24.51 2.56
C LYS A 143 2.60 26.02 2.83
N ASP A 144 1.99 26.87 1.99
CA ASP A 144 2.21 28.31 2.00
C ASP A 144 1.56 29.02 3.21
N ASN A 145 0.38 28.51 3.64
CA ASN A 145 -0.41 29.21 4.66
C ASN A 145 -0.90 28.31 5.79
N ASN A 146 -0.57 27.02 5.76
CA ASN A 146 -1.02 26.00 6.72
C ASN A 146 -2.55 25.87 6.86
N GLN A 147 -3.32 26.38 5.87
CA GLN A 147 -4.76 26.19 5.86
C GLN A 147 -5.11 24.77 5.44
N PRO A 148 -6.14 24.16 6.04
CA PRO A 148 -6.62 22.86 5.61
C PRO A 148 -6.99 22.86 4.13
N TYR A 149 -6.62 21.80 3.40
CA TYR A 149 -7.01 21.64 2.01
C TYR A 149 -8.48 21.18 1.89
N PHE A 150 -8.92 20.34 2.81
CA PHE A 150 -10.30 19.89 2.89
C PHE A 150 -11.04 20.71 3.94
N SER A 151 -12.24 21.17 3.60
CA SER A 151 -13.09 21.95 4.51
C SER A 151 -13.71 21.10 5.62
N SER A 152 -13.90 19.80 5.36
CA SER A 152 -14.45 18.82 6.30
C SER A 152 -14.06 17.39 5.89
N MET A 153 -14.43 16.40 6.72
CA MET A 153 -14.32 14.99 6.36
C MET A 153 -15.22 14.64 5.16
N GLU A 154 -16.40 15.21 5.06
CA GLU A 154 -17.31 15.00 3.92
C GLU A 154 -16.73 15.53 2.61
N ASP A 155 -16.08 16.71 2.65
CA ASP A 155 -15.35 17.25 1.49
C ASP A 155 -14.23 16.31 1.05
N TYR A 156 -13.45 15.76 2.00
CA TYR A 156 -12.44 14.75 1.70
C TYR A 156 -13.05 13.50 1.05
N LEU A 157 -14.15 12.97 1.59
CA LEU A 157 -14.79 11.76 1.08
C LEU A 157 -15.34 11.93 -0.34
N THR A 158 -15.95 13.08 -0.63
CA THR A 158 -16.41 13.39 -2.00
C THR A 158 -15.28 13.53 -2.99
N ARG A 159 -14.10 13.91 -2.52
CA ARG A 159 -12.87 14.12 -3.32
C ARG A 159 -11.83 13.04 -3.11
N SER A 160 -12.22 11.86 -2.61
CA SER A 160 -11.29 10.78 -2.24
C SER A 160 -10.45 10.23 -3.40
N THR A 161 -10.87 10.45 -4.65
CA THR A 161 -10.13 10.09 -5.87
C THR A 161 -9.17 11.17 -6.36
N ASP A 162 -9.19 12.37 -5.76
CA ASP A 162 -8.26 13.44 -6.12
C ASP A 162 -6.83 13.05 -5.76
N ILE A 163 -5.88 13.52 -6.57
CA ILE A 163 -4.46 13.24 -6.34
C ILE A 163 -3.98 13.72 -4.97
N VAL A 164 -4.53 14.83 -4.45
CA VAL A 164 -4.19 15.37 -3.13
C VAL A 164 -4.74 14.47 -2.02
N ALA A 165 -5.97 13.97 -2.18
CA ALA A 165 -6.59 13.04 -1.22
C ALA A 165 -5.77 11.74 -1.14
N ILE A 166 -5.42 11.15 -2.29
CA ILE A 166 -4.63 9.92 -2.37
C ILE A 166 -3.26 10.11 -1.74
N LYS A 167 -2.51 11.15 -2.14
CA LYS A 167 -1.16 11.42 -1.61
C LYS A 167 -1.19 11.80 -0.13
N GLY A 168 -2.19 12.58 0.30
CA GLY A 168 -2.39 12.96 1.70
C GLY A 168 -2.64 11.75 2.58
N ALA A 169 -3.55 10.86 2.18
CA ALA A 169 -3.85 9.61 2.86
C ALA A 169 -2.61 8.70 2.94
N GLN A 170 -1.91 8.51 1.84
CA GLN A 170 -0.70 7.70 1.78
C GLN A 170 0.41 8.27 2.69
N THR A 171 0.60 9.59 2.65
CA THR A 171 1.60 10.27 3.49
C THR A 171 1.27 10.15 4.96
N LEU A 172 -0.01 10.35 5.35
CA LEU A 172 -0.45 10.20 6.74
C LEU A 172 -0.31 8.75 7.22
N ALA A 173 -0.71 7.77 6.41
CA ALA A 173 -0.55 6.35 6.73
C ALA A 173 0.91 6.01 6.99
N ASN A 174 1.83 6.46 6.13
CA ASN A 174 3.26 6.28 6.30
C ASN A 174 3.79 6.90 7.60
N MET A 175 3.23 8.06 8.01
CA MET A 175 3.62 8.73 9.27
C MET A 175 3.10 7.98 10.50
N ILE A 176 1.85 7.51 10.47
CA ILE A 176 1.21 6.83 11.61
C ILE A 176 1.78 5.42 11.83
N TYR A 177 1.97 4.68 10.74
CA TYR A 177 2.43 3.29 10.80
C TYR A 177 3.95 3.15 10.68
N GLY A 178 4.70 4.26 10.61
CA GLY A 178 6.16 4.23 10.50
C GLY A 178 6.65 3.59 9.20
N LEU A 179 5.83 3.60 8.15
CA LEU A 179 6.20 3.04 6.85
C LEU A 179 7.15 4.02 6.15
N ASP A 180 8.26 3.52 5.66
CA ASP A 180 9.11 4.29 4.76
C ASP A 180 8.42 4.43 3.40
N ASN A 181 8.51 5.63 2.80
CA ASN A 181 8.00 5.86 1.44
C ASN A 181 8.63 4.89 0.43
N ASP A 182 9.80 4.37 0.77
CA ASP A 182 10.60 3.45 -0.04
C ASP A 182 10.49 1.99 0.43
N TYR A 183 9.45 1.63 1.21
CA TYR A 183 9.33 0.27 1.75
C TYR A 183 9.50 -0.81 0.67
N GLU A 184 8.79 -0.70 -0.46
CA GLU A 184 8.90 -1.66 -1.56
C GLU A 184 10.32 -1.66 -2.16
N SER A 185 10.91 -0.50 -2.38
CA SER A 185 12.30 -0.38 -2.85
C SER A 185 13.31 -0.98 -1.87
N ASN A 186 12.97 -0.99 -0.60
CA ASN A 186 13.82 -1.51 0.48
C ASN A 186 13.67 -3.02 0.71
N LEU A 187 12.73 -3.69 0.07
CA LEU A 187 12.64 -5.15 0.11
C LEU A 187 13.93 -5.80 -0.44
N PRO A 188 14.41 -6.89 0.15
CA PRO A 188 15.68 -7.53 -0.23
C PRO A 188 15.78 -7.83 -1.71
N GLU A 189 14.73 -8.38 -2.30
CA GLU A 189 14.63 -8.66 -3.73
C GLU A 189 14.74 -7.41 -4.59
N ASN A 190 14.07 -6.33 -4.22
CA ASN A 190 14.08 -5.09 -4.99
C ASN A 190 15.41 -4.35 -4.86
N LYS A 191 16.03 -4.38 -3.68
CA LYS A 191 17.40 -3.88 -3.49
C LYS A 191 18.38 -4.62 -4.40
N PHE A 192 18.30 -5.95 -4.43
CA PHE A 192 19.14 -6.77 -5.28
C PHE A 192 18.92 -6.43 -6.76
N LEU A 193 17.66 -6.46 -7.23
CA LEU A 193 17.32 -6.16 -8.63
C LEU A 193 17.76 -4.76 -9.05
N LYS A 194 17.63 -3.77 -8.17
CA LYS A 194 18.07 -2.39 -8.41
C LYS A 194 19.60 -2.28 -8.47
N GLN A 195 20.30 -2.93 -7.55
CA GLN A 195 21.76 -2.96 -7.49
C GLN A 195 22.37 -3.48 -8.79
N PHE A 196 21.77 -4.52 -9.39
CA PHE A 196 22.25 -5.12 -10.63
C PHE A 196 21.55 -4.57 -11.89
N LYS A 197 20.80 -3.46 -11.77
CA LYS A 197 20.14 -2.77 -12.88
C LYS A 197 19.16 -3.65 -13.67
N PHE A 198 18.45 -4.54 -12.98
CA PHE A 198 17.36 -5.33 -13.56
C PHE A 198 16.02 -4.63 -13.50
N ILE A 199 15.89 -3.57 -12.68
CA ILE A 199 14.69 -2.76 -12.54
C ILE A 199 15.00 -1.26 -12.60
N ASP A 200 14.01 -0.48 -13.04
CA ASP A 200 14.04 0.98 -13.03
C ASP A 200 13.66 1.56 -11.66
N SER A 201 13.58 2.91 -11.58
CA SER A 201 13.18 3.62 -10.36
C SER A 201 11.72 3.35 -9.93
N LYS A 202 10.87 2.88 -10.85
CA LYS A 202 9.48 2.49 -10.59
C LYS A 202 9.34 0.98 -10.33
N LEU A 203 10.44 0.27 -10.10
CA LEU A 203 10.52 -1.16 -9.84
C LEU A 203 10.06 -2.03 -11.03
N ARG A 204 10.03 -1.52 -12.25
CA ARG A 204 9.68 -2.27 -13.47
C ARG A 204 10.93 -2.92 -14.06
N LEU A 205 10.77 -4.13 -14.62
CA LEU A 205 11.88 -4.85 -15.23
C LEU A 205 12.42 -4.12 -16.47
N ILE A 206 13.74 -4.07 -16.58
CA ILE A 206 14.45 -3.47 -17.72
C ILE A 206 15.55 -4.40 -18.24
N ASN A 207 15.81 -4.29 -19.54
CA ASN A 207 16.95 -4.94 -20.17
C ASN A 207 18.25 -4.12 -19.97
N LYS A 208 19.35 -4.58 -20.55
CA LYS A 208 20.66 -3.88 -20.48
C LYS A 208 20.66 -2.49 -21.11
N GLU A 209 19.73 -2.22 -22.02
CA GLU A 209 19.56 -0.94 -22.72
C GLU A 209 18.62 0.01 -21.97
N GLY A 210 18.05 -0.42 -20.82
CA GLY A 210 17.10 0.36 -20.05
C GLY A 210 15.66 0.34 -20.58
N LYS A 211 15.36 -0.50 -21.59
CA LYS A 211 14.00 -0.67 -22.13
C LYS A 211 13.21 -1.61 -21.23
N LEU A 212 11.89 -1.34 -21.10
CA LEU A 212 10.99 -2.19 -20.32
C LEU A 212 10.86 -3.57 -20.93
N VAL A 213 10.90 -4.59 -20.08
CA VAL A 213 10.74 -6.00 -20.46
C VAL A 213 9.84 -6.72 -19.49
N ASP A 214 9.24 -7.82 -19.94
CA ASP A 214 8.58 -8.79 -19.06
C ASP A 214 9.59 -9.75 -18.38
N GLU A 215 9.08 -10.74 -17.66
CA GLU A 215 9.93 -11.73 -16.96
C GLU A 215 10.72 -12.62 -17.92
N GLU A 216 10.21 -12.87 -19.12
CA GLU A 216 10.86 -13.62 -20.19
C GLU A 216 11.86 -12.76 -21.00
N GLY A 217 11.92 -11.45 -20.74
CA GLY A 217 12.84 -10.53 -21.39
C GLY A 217 12.33 -9.95 -22.71
N ARG A 218 11.03 -10.12 -23.03
CA ARG A 218 10.40 -9.53 -24.21
C ARG A 218 10.09 -8.06 -23.97
N LEU A 219 10.22 -7.23 -25.00
CA LEU A 219 9.95 -5.80 -24.88
C LEU A 219 8.46 -5.52 -24.65
N VAL A 220 8.19 -4.63 -23.69
CA VAL A 220 6.84 -4.19 -23.35
C VAL A 220 6.77 -2.67 -23.23
N ASP A 221 5.57 -2.11 -23.46
CA ASP A 221 5.28 -0.70 -23.21
C ASP A 221 5.00 -0.41 -21.73
N GLU A 222 4.63 0.83 -21.42
CA GLU A 222 4.31 1.26 -20.05
C GLU A 222 3.10 0.54 -19.45
N PHE A 223 2.25 -0.07 -20.27
CA PHE A 223 1.05 -0.82 -19.87
C PHE A 223 1.28 -2.34 -19.86
N GLY A 224 2.51 -2.80 -20.12
CA GLY A 224 2.86 -4.22 -20.15
C GLY A 224 2.47 -4.94 -21.45
N ARG A 225 2.11 -4.22 -22.53
CA ARG A 225 1.77 -4.79 -23.82
C ARG A 225 3.04 -5.01 -24.66
N PHE A 226 3.09 -6.13 -25.38
CA PHE A 226 4.26 -6.44 -26.23
C PHE A 226 4.47 -5.41 -27.33
N ILE A 227 5.72 -5.07 -27.56
CA ILE A 227 6.16 -4.19 -28.63
C ILE A 227 7.34 -4.83 -29.35
N ASP A 228 7.50 -4.49 -30.65
CA ASP A 228 8.67 -4.89 -31.43
C ASP A 228 9.92 -4.04 -31.07
N SER A 229 11.05 -4.31 -31.72
CA SER A 229 12.30 -3.55 -31.52
C SER A 229 12.16 -2.05 -31.83
N ASP A 230 11.21 -1.67 -32.65
CA ASP A 230 10.94 -0.29 -33.07
C ASP A 230 9.89 0.39 -32.19
N GLY A 231 9.35 -0.31 -31.18
CA GLY A 231 8.34 0.20 -30.24
C GLY A 231 6.91 0.17 -30.78
N LYS A 232 6.63 -0.66 -31.80
CA LYS A 232 5.29 -0.83 -32.40
C LYS A 232 4.59 -2.07 -31.84
N TYR A 233 3.24 -2.04 -31.81
CA TYR A 233 2.39 -3.17 -31.42
C TYR A 233 2.26 -4.19 -32.53
#